data_4fe1d927b4434533227af7af3809613e
#
_entry.id   4fe1d927b4434533227af7af3809613e
#
_cell.length_a   1.000
_cell.length_b   1.000
_cell.length_c   1.000
_cell.angle_alpha   90.00
_cell.angle_beta   90.00
_cell.angle_gamma   90.00
#
_symmetry.space_group_name_H-M   'P 1'
#
loop_
_entity.id
_entity.type
_entity.pdbx_description
1 polymer ?
#
loop_
_entity_poly.entity_id
_entity_poly.type
_entity_poly.pdbx_seq_one_letter_code
_entity_poly.pdbx_strand_id
1 'polypeptide(L)'
;MAAAELAAFSPCVRPRRAVALRGDPAPARIAPTCPGSLSGFTRPLARLIDQFERLPGIGPRTAQRLALHLLRQPEEQIRAFADALLAARSQVGQCRRCFHLSAEPLCDICRNEERNTGVICVVADSRDLLALERTHEFRGNYHVLGGLISPMDGVGPELLQIQPLVERVSRENASEVILALTPSVEGDTTSLYLARLLRPFTTVSRIAYGLPMGSELEYADEITLARALEGRRPVE
;
A
#
# COMPACT_ATOMS: atom_id res chain seq x y z
N MET A 1 -42.52 -36.19 36.73
CA MET A 1 -41.31 -37.01 36.75
C MET A 1 -40.49 -36.58 35.54
N ALA A 2 -39.50 -35.77 35.75
CA ALA A 2 -38.06 -35.99 35.66
C ALA A 2 -37.63 -36.09 34.15
N ALA A 3 -36.64 -35.47 33.62
CA ALA A 3 -35.39 -34.97 34.14
C ALA A 3 -34.85 -33.87 33.23
N ALA A 4 -34.19 -32.89 33.85
CA ALA A 4 -33.34 -31.90 33.21
C ALA A 4 -32.03 -32.56 32.78
N GLU A 5 -31.55 -32.26 31.56
CA GLU A 5 -30.19 -32.60 31.17
C GLU A 5 -29.42 -31.31 30.79
N LEU A 6 -28.55 -30.94 31.73
CA LEU A 6 -27.53 -29.90 31.59
C LEU A 6 -26.49 -30.37 30.60
N ALA A 7 -26.42 -29.76 29.43
CA ALA A 7 -25.27 -29.90 28.48
C ALA A 7 -24.15 -28.95 28.87
N ALA A 8 -23.04 -29.56 29.24
CA ALA A 8 -21.81 -28.98 29.73
C ALA A 8 -21.16 -27.98 28.78
N PHE A 9 -20.70 -26.87 29.34
CA PHE A 9 -19.75 -25.94 28.76
C PHE A 9 -18.39 -26.65 28.55
N SER A 10 -17.97 -26.84 27.34
CA SER A 10 -16.59 -27.23 27.01
C SER A 10 -15.70 -26.01 26.92
N PRO A 11 -14.60 -25.93 27.68
CA PRO A 11 -13.66 -24.83 27.60
C PRO A 11 -12.79 -24.99 26.31
N CYS A 12 -12.50 -23.85 25.68
CA CYS A 12 -11.66 -23.69 24.53
C CYS A 12 -10.23 -24.23 24.82
N VAL A 13 -9.87 -25.38 24.29
CA VAL A 13 -8.54 -25.98 24.41
C VAL A 13 -7.61 -25.32 23.41
N ARG A 14 -6.51 -24.72 23.90
CA ARG A 14 -5.43 -24.18 23.05
C ARG A 14 -4.69 -25.35 22.38
N PRO A 15 -4.54 -25.38 21.05
CA PRO A 15 -3.70 -26.38 20.41
C PRO A 15 -2.22 -26.09 20.68
N ARG A 16 -1.49 -27.15 21.08
CA ARG A 16 -0.03 -27.14 21.28
C ARG A 16 0.68 -26.84 19.96
N ARG A 17 1.76 -26.05 20.03
CA ARG A 17 2.67 -25.73 18.91
C ARG A 17 3.14 -27.01 18.22
N ALA A 18 2.80 -27.16 16.94
CA ALA A 18 3.44 -28.13 16.06
C ALA A 18 4.69 -27.50 15.42
N VAL A 19 5.81 -28.19 15.48
CA VAL A 19 7.07 -27.83 14.86
C VAL A 19 6.93 -28.02 13.35
N ALA A 20 7.08 -26.93 12.59
CA ALA A 20 7.01 -26.95 11.13
C ALA A 20 8.33 -27.43 10.53
N LEU A 21 8.28 -28.49 9.73
CA LEU A 21 9.32 -28.88 8.79
C LEU A 21 9.16 -28.08 7.48
N ARG A 22 10.30 -27.78 6.86
CA ARG A 22 10.49 -26.87 5.70
C ARG A 22 9.71 -27.29 4.46
N GLY A 23 9.16 -26.29 3.76
CA GLY A 23 8.81 -26.34 2.33
C GLY A 23 7.32 -26.19 2.04
N ASP A 24 6.95 -25.05 1.49
CA ASP A 24 5.74 -24.54 0.86
C ASP A 24 4.96 -23.48 1.65
N PRO A 25 4.65 -22.32 1.04
CA PRO A 25 3.75 -21.35 1.64
C PRO A 25 2.32 -21.85 1.52
N ALA A 26 1.87 -22.55 2.55
CA ALA A 26 0.45 -22.89 2.69
C ALA A 26 -0.36 -21.59 2.81
N PRO A 27 -1.57 -21.51 2.21
CA PRO A 27 -2.44 -20.36 2.37
C PRO A 27 -2.70 -20.14 3.86
N ALA A 28 -2.50 -18.91 4.31
CA ALA A 28 -2.70 -18.51 5.70
C ALA A 28 -4.07 -19.00 6.19
N ARG A 29 -4.09 -20.05 6.99
CA ARG A 29 -5.29 -20.50 7.69
C ARG A 29 -5.62 -19.40 8.69
N ILE A 30 -6.66 -18.63 8.38
CA ILE A 30 -7.26 -17.66 9.30
C ILE A 30 -7.73 -18.47 10.50
N ALA A 31 -6.97 -18.39 11.60
CA ALA A 31 -7.38 -18.99 12.87
C ALA A 31 -8.73 -18.37 13.28
N PRO A 32 -9.71 -19.16 13.71
CA PRO A 32 -10.94 -18.60 14.25
C PRO A 32 -10.59 -17.86 15.54
N THR A 33 -10.52 -16.54 15.48
CA THR A 33 -10.52 -15.70 16.67
C THR A 33 -11.86 -15.90 17.38
N CYS A 34 -11.82 -16.32 18.64
CA CYS A 34 -13.01 -16.34 19.47
C CYS A 34 -13.65 -14.95 19.42
N PRO A 35 -14.92 -14.81 19.02
CA PRO A 35 -15.56 -13.51 18.98
C PRO A 35 -15.66 -13.00 20.43
N GLY A 36 -14.89 -11.94 20.74
CA GLY A 36 -15.16 -11.14 21.94
C GLY A 36 -16.63 -10.75 21.88
N SER A 37 -17.37 -11.10 22.91
CA SER A 37 -18.83 -10.99 22.99
C SER A 37 -19.30 -9.56 22.70
N LEU A 38 -19.67 -9.28 21.47
CA LEU A 38 -20.60 -8.20 21.14
C LEU A 38 -21.99 -8.68 21.63
N SER A 39 -22.19 -8.62 22.95
CA SER A 39 -23.44 -9.02 23.60
C SER A 39 -24.57 -8.15 23.06
N GLY A 40 -25.43 -8.73 22.22
CA GLY A 40 -26.60 -8.07 21.67
C GLY A 40 -26.78 -8.18 20.15
N PHE A 41 -25.75 -8.57 19.39
CA PHE A 41 -25.88 -8.74 17.93
C PHE A 41 -26.08 -10.21 17.54
N THR A 42 -26.85 -10.43 16.47
CA THR A 42 -26.97 -11.77 15.87
C THR A 42 -25.63 -12.23 15.29
N ARG A 43 -25.38 -13.53 15.27
CA ARG A 43 -24.10 -14.09 14.74
C ARG A 43 -23.71 -13.59 13.33
N PRO A 44 -24.63 -13.50 12.35
CA PRO A 44 -24.29 -12.95 11.03
C PRO A 44 -23.83 -11.49 11.10
N LEU A 45 -24.51 -10.66 11.88
CA LEU A 45 -24.16 -9.25 12.04
C LEU A 45 -22.81 -9.07 12.75
N ALA A 46 -22.55 -9.84 13.79
CA ALA A 46 -21.27 -9.82 14.49
C ALA A 46 -20.10 -10.18 13.55
N ARG A 47 -20.29 -11.19 12.67
CA ARG A 47 -19.29 -11.52 11.63
C ARG A 47 -19.04 -10.39 10.65
N LEU A 48 -20.06 -9.69 10.21
CA LEU A 48 -19.92 -8.55 9.30
C LEU A 48 -19.16 -7.40 9.98
N ILE A 49 -19.48 -7.10 11.23
CA ILE A 49 -18.77 -6.08 12.03
C ILE A 49 -17.29 -6.45 12.16
N ASP A 50 -16.98 -7.71 12.49
CA ASP A 50 -15.58 -8.20 12.61
C ASP A 50 -14.81 -8.05 11.29
N GLN A 51 -15.43 -8.26 10.11
CA GLN A 51 -14.77 -8.02 8.83
C GLN A 51 -14.46 -6.54 8.60
N PHE A 52 -15.34 -5.64 9.00
CA PHE A 52 -15.06 -4.20 8.91
C PHE A 52 -13.98 -3.74 9.89
N GLU A 53 -13.92 -4.29 11.10
CA GLU A 53 -12.90 -3.97 12.11
C GLU A 53 -11.48 -4.38 11.65
N ARG A 54 -11.36 -5.35 10.74
CA ARG A 54 -10.07 -5.75 10.15
C ARG A 54 -9.52 -4.75 9.13
N LEU A 55 -10.34 -3.80 8.67
CA LEU A 55 -9.89 -2.79 7.75
C LEU A 55 -9.08 -1.70 8.50
N PRO A 56 -7.92 -1.27 7.97
CA PRO A 56 -7.09 -0.27 8.63
C PRO A 56 -7.86 1.04 8.81
N GLY A 57 -7.77 1.62 10.00
CA GLY A 57 -8.45 2.87 10.34
C GLY A 57 -9.93 2.73 10.70
N ILE A 58 -10.50 1.53 10.67
CA ILE A 58 -11.89 1.28 11.08
C ILE A 58 -11.93 0.68 12.48
N GLY A 59 -12.37 1.49 13.44
CA GLY A 59 -12.60 1.04 14.81
C GLY A 59 -13.99 0.42 15.02
N PRO A 60 -14.24 -0.21 16.18
CA PRO A 60 -15.48 -0.94 16.49
C PRO A 60 -16.76 -0.14 16.27
N ARG A 61 -16.79 1.13 16.67
CA ARG A 61 -17.97 2.00 16.48
C ARG A 61 -18.27 2.27 15.00
N THR A 62 -17.24 2.50 14.21
CA THR A 62 -17.38 2.72 12.76
C THR A 62 -17.80 1.43 12.07
N ALA A 63 -17.22 0.29 12.42
CA ALA A 63 -17.57 -1.02 11.87
C ALA A 63 -19.04 -1.35 12.12
N GLN A 64 -19.55 -1.14 13.36
CA GLN A 64 -20.96 -1.32 13.69
C GLN A 64 -21.88 -0.42 12.85
N ARG A 65 -21.52 0.86 12.71
CA ARG A 65 -22.30 1.82 11.91
C ARG A 65 -22.36 1.41 10.44
N LEU A 66 -21.23 0.98 9.86
CA LEU A 66 -21.18 0.49 8.48
C LEU A 66 -22.02 -0.77 8.28
N ALA A 67 -21.89 -1.75 9.18
CA ALA A 67 -22.66 -2.98 9.11
C ALA A 67 -24.17 -2.73 9.19
N LEU A 68 -24.62 -1.90 10.14
CA LEU A 68 -26.03 -1.53 10.27
C LEU A 68 -26.54 -0.70 9.09
N HIS A 69 -25.68 0.13 8.48
CA HIS A 69 -26.04 0.87 7.27
C HIS A 69 -26.31 -0.09 6.12
N LEU A 70 -25.42 -1.05 5.88
CA LEU A 70 -25.60 -2.04 4.81
C LEU A 70 -26.88 -2.87 5.00
N LEU A 71 -27.21 -3.29 6.23
CA LEU A 71 -28.43 -4.06 6.47
C LEU A 71 -29.74 -3.31 6.15
N ARG A 72 -29.69 -1.99 6.03
CA ARG A 72 -30.82 -1.16 5.63
C ARG A 72 -30.93 -0.96 4.10
N GLN A 73 -29.89 -1.35 3.36
CA GLN A 73 -29.89 -1.24 1.92
C GLN A 73 -30.69 -2.37 1.27
N PRO A 74 -31.27 -2.14 0.08
CA PRO A 74 -31.87 -3.21 -0.71
C PRO A 74 -30.86 -4.32 -1.02
N GLU A 75 -31.32 -5.57 -1.09
CA GLU A 75 -30.47 -6.74 -1.37
C GLU A 75 -29.64 -6.57 -2.66
N GLU A 76 -30.22 -5.95 -3.68
CA GLU A 76 -29.56 -5.66 -4.94
C GLU A 76 -28.29 -4.80 -4.77
N GLN A 77 -28.36 -3.77 -3.94
CA GLN A 77 -27.18 -2.91 -3.64
C GLN A 77 -26.11 -3.65 -2.85
N ILE A 78 -26.52 -4.51 -1.92
CA ILE A 78 -25.58 -5.37 -1.18
C ILE A 78 -24.87 -6.33 -2.11
N ARG A 79 -25.60 -6.94 -3.03
CA ARG A 79 -25.07 -7.87 -4.03
C ARG A 79 -24.09 -7.15 -4.96
N ALA A 80 -24.47 -5.97 -5.48
CA ALA A 80 -23.59 -5.16 -6.32
C ALA A 80 -22.29 -4.75 -5.60
N PHE A 81 -22.38 -4.41 -4.30
CA PHE A 81 -21.20 -4.10 -3.49
C PHE A 81 -20.26 -5.30 -3.31
N ALA A 82 -20.82 -6.47 -3.00
CA ALA A 82 -20.06 -7.70 -2.87
C ALA A 82 -19.38 -8.10 -4.20
N ASP A 83 -20.13 -8.01 -5.32
CA ASP A 83 -19.62 -8.30 -6.65
C ASP A 83 -18.48 -7.34 -7.04
N ALA A 84 -18.62 -6.06 -6.72
CA ALA A 84 -17.57 -5.06 -6.97
C ALA A 84 -16.26 -5.37 -6.20
N LEU A 85 -16.36 -5.81 -4.94
CA LEU A 85 -15.19 -6.24 -4.16
C LEU A 85 -14.49 -7.45 -4.80
N LEU A 86 -15.25 -8.45 -5.19
CA LEU A 86 -14.72 -9.66 -5.82
C LEU A 86 -14.13 -9.35 -7.20
N ALA A 87 -14.79 -8.53 -8.00
CA ALA A 87 -14.32 -8.11 -9.31
C ALA A 87 -13.01 -7.31 -9.18
N ALA A 88 -12.94 -6.34 -8.27
CA ALA A 88 -11.71 -5.57 -8.03
C ALA A 88 -10.54 -6.50 -7.65
N ARG A 89 -10.76 -7.48 -6.76
CA ARG A 89 -9.71 -8.42 -6.34
C ARG A 89 -9.23 -9.34 -7.47
N SER A 90 -10.14 -9.75 -8.37
CA SER A 90 -9.82 -10.68 -9.46
C SER A 90 -9.29 -10.01 -10.71
N GLN A 91 -9.72 -8.77 -11.00
CA GLN A 91 -9.41 -8.07 -12.26
C GLN A 91 -8.27 -7.06 -12.12
N VAL A 92 -8.01 -6.53 -10.91
CA VAL A 92 -6.92 -5.58 -10.71
C VAL A 92 -5.65 -6.33 -10.33
N GLY A 93 -4.66 -6.28 -11.23
CA GLY A 93 -3.31 -6.78 -11.05
C GLY A 93 -2.29 -5.66 -11.06
N GLN A 94 -1.06 -5.97 -11.46
CA GLN A 94 0.04 -5.02 -11.62
C GLN A 94 0.48 -4.94 -13.08
N CYS A 95 0.75 -3.71 -13.52
CA CYS A 95 1.37 -3.46 -14.82
C CYS A 95 2.74 -4.15 -14.91
N ARG A 96 2.99 -4.91 -15.95
CA ARG A 96 4.25 -5.66 -16.13
C ARG A 96 5.48 -4.75 -16.32
N ARG A 97 5.29 -3.48 -16.67
CA ARG A 97 6.40 -2.53 -16.90
C ARG A 97 6.70 -1.66 -15.69
N CYS A 98 5.68 -1.14 -15.01
CA CYS A 98 5.85 -0.14 -13.95
C CYS A 98 5.33 -0.57 -12.59
N PHE A 99 4.68 -1.72 -12.47
CA PHE A 99 4.09 -2.28 -11.23
C PHE A 99 2.96 -1.44 -10.60
N HIS A 100 2.46 -0.42 -11.34
CA HIS A 100 1.23 0.26 -10.98
C HIS A 100 0.02 -0.67 -11.09
N LEU A 101 -1.03 -0.40 -10.34
CA LEU A 101 -2.30 -1.13 -10.42
C LEU A 101 -2.89 -1.01 -11.83
N SER A 102 -3.29 -2.12 -12.42
CA SER A 102 -3.85 -2.19 -13.77
C SER A 102 -4.76 -3.38 -13.92
N ALA A 103 -5.85 -3.23 -14.68
CA ALA A 103 -6.68 -4.35 -15.11
C ALA A 103 -6.08 -5.08 -16.33
N GLU A 104 -5.14 -4.45 -17.04
CA GLU A 104 -4.49 -4.97 -18.22
C GLU A 104 -3.00 -5.21 -17.99
N PRO A 105 -2.31 -5.99 -18.88
CA PRO A 105 -0.87 -6.24 -18.75
C PRO A 105 -0.01 -4.98 -18.73
N LEU A 106 -0.44 -3.90 -19.39
CA LEU A 106 0.17 -2.58 -19.34
C LEU A 106 -0.88 -1.54 -18.94
N CYS A 107 -0.56 -0.70 -17.97
CA CYS A 107 -1.42 0.43 -17.59
C CYS A 107 -1.45 1.50 -18.68
N ASP A 108 -2.42 2.42 -18.61
CA ASP A 108 -2.62 3.47 -19.60
C ASP A 108 -1.38 4.36 -19.77
N ILE A 109 -0.67 4.65 -18.68
CA ILE A 109 0.56 5.43 -18.70
C ILE A 109 1.66 4.71 -19.52
N CYS A 110 1.83 3.40 -19.30
CA CYS A 110 2.85 2.62 -20.01
C CYS A 110 2.49 2.29 -21.45
N ARG A 111 1.21 2.35 -21.83
CA ARG A 111 0.75 2.21 -23.22
C ARG A 111 0.97 3.47 -24.05
N ASN A 112 1.00 4.63 -23.42
CA ASN A 112 1.21 5.89 -24.13
C ASN A 112 2.68 6.05 -24.51
N GLU A 113 2.97 5.93 -25.81
CA GLU A 113 4.33 6.04 -26.37
C GLU A 113 4.92 7.44 -26.24
N GLU A 114 4.09 8.50 -26.21
CA GLU A 114 4.55 9.88 -26.03
C GLU A 114 5.23 10.10 -24.67
N ARG A 115 5.01 9.20 -23.72
CA ARG A 115 5.63 9.23 -22.38
C ARG A 115 7.01 8.56 -22.33
N ASN A 116 7.50 8.03 -23.44
CA ASN A 116 8.83 7.43 -23.54
C ASN A 116 9.94 8.50 -23.67
N THR A 117 10.01 9.42 -22.74
CA THR A 117 10.97 10.53 -22.71
C THR A 117 12.37 10.12 -22.22
N GLY A 118 12.57 8.87 -21.84
CA GLY A 118 13.80 8.42 -21.19
C GLY A 118 13.89 8.79 -19.70
N VAL A 119 12.86 9.41 -19.12
CA VAL A 119 12.81 9.78 -17.69
C VAL A 119 11.88 8.84 -16.95
N ILE A 120 12.35 8.25 -15.84
CA ILE A 120 11.58 7.36 -14.97
C ILE A 120 11.42 7.98 -13.59
N CYS A 121 10.17 8.19 -13.15
CA CYS A 121 9.86 8.63 -11.80
C CYS A 121 9.55 7.42 -10.91
N VAL A 122 10.34 7.23 -9.85
CA VAL A 122 10.22 6.12 -8.91
C VAL A 122 9.42 6.57 -7.71
N VAL A 123 8.36 5.81 -7.38
CA VAL A 123 7.45 6.07 -6.25
C VAL A 123 7.35 4.84 -5.35
N ALA A 124 6.96 5.03 -4.09
CA ALA A 124 6.81 3.93 -3.16
C ALA A 124 5.56 3.08 -3.49
N ASP A 125 4.42 3.72 -3.75
CA ASP A 125 3.18 3.01 -4.06
C ASP A 125 2.36 3.68 -5.19
N SER A 126 1.26 3.03 -5.57
CA SER A 126 0.35 3.53 -6.62
C SER A 126 -0.39 4.82 -6.23
N ARG A 127 -0.52 5.13 -4.94
CA ARG A 127 -1.18 6.38 -4.47
C ARG A 127 -0.28 7.57 -4.74
N ASP A 128 1.02 7.42 -4.51
CA ASP A 128 2.01 8.47 -4.78
C ASP A 128 2.06 8.77 -6.29
N LEU A 129 2.05 7.72 -7.12
CA LEU A 129 1.95 7.87 -8.57
C LEU A 129 0.73 8.69 -8.97
N LEU A 130 -0.46 8.33 -8.45
CA LEU A 130 -1.69 9.04 -8.74
C LEU A 130 -1.69 10.49 -8.26
N ALA A 131 -1.00 10.78 -7.16
CA ALA A 131 -0.85 12.14 -6.66
C ALA A 131 0.01 12.99 -7.64
N LEU A 132 1.13 12.44 -8.12
CA LEU A 132 1.97 13.11 -9.13
C LEU A 132 1.27 13.25 -10.47
N GLU A 133 0.55 12.23 -10.92
CA GLU A 133 -0.16 12.24 -12.20
C GLU A 133 -1.27 13.30 -12.26
N ARG A 134 -1.91 13.61 -11.13
CA ARG A 134 -2.92 14.70 -11.04
C ARG A 134 -2.35 16.08 -11.30
N THR A 135 -1.05 16.27 -11.18
CA THR A 135 -0.43 17.57 -11.49
C THR A 135 -0.36 17.83 -12.98
N HIS A 136 -0.39 16.78 -13.81
CA HIS A 136 -0.20 16.81 -15.28
C HIS A 136 1.14 17.41 -15.75
N GLU A 137 2.08 17.65 -14.82
CA GLU A 137 3.40 18.24 -15.14
C GLU A 137 4.42 17.18 -15.57
N PHE A 138 4.34 15.98 -15.01
CA PHE A 138 5.29 14.92 -15.34
C PHE A 138 4.83 14.12 -16.57
N ARG A 139 5.67 14.10 -17.59
CA ARG A 139 5.38 13.42 -18.88
C ARG A 139 6.24 12.19 -19.15
N GLY A 140 7.02 11.74 -18.17
CA GLY A 140 7.79 10.50 -18.25
C GLY A 140 7.02 9.27 -17.80
N ASN A 141 7.73 8.18 -17.62
CA ASN A 141 7.20 6.91 -17.12
C ASN A 141 7.40 6.79 -15.62
N TYR A 142 6.57 5.99 -14.96
CA TYR A 142 6.70 5.70 -13.53
C TYR A 142 7.25 4.30 -13.29
N HIS A 143 7.75 4.09 -12.07
CA HIS A 143 8.06 2.78 -11.52
C HIS A 143 7.63 2.73 -10.05
N VAL A 144 6.78 1.76 -9.70
CA VAL A 144 6.26 1.57 -8.34
C VAL A 144 7.09 0.50 -7.65
N LEU A 145 7.70 0.84 -6.51
CA LEU A 145 8.56 -0.08 -5.75
C LEU A 145 7.75 -1.13 -4.97
N GLY A 146 6.51 -0.82 -4.58
CA GLY A 146 5.68 -1.64 -3.71
C GLY A 146 5.91 -1.41 -2.22
N GLY A 147 6.72 -0.42 -1.85
CA GLY A 147 7.03 -0.04 -0.47
C GLY A 147 8.35 0.71 -0.35
N LEU A 148 8.83 0.80 0.88
CA LEU A 148 10.14 1.35 1.26
C LEU A 148 10.96 0.33 2.04
N ILE A 149 12.27 0.44 2.01
CA ILE A 149 13.16 -0.41 2.84
C ILE A 149 12.93 -0.03 4.31
N SER A 150 12.41 -0.98 5.09
CA SER A 150 12.14 -0.82 6.52
C SER A 150 12.60 -2.07 7.27
N PRO A 151 13.85 -2.09 7.78
CA PRO A 151 14.36 -3.22 8.53
C PRO A 151 13.55 -3.52 9.79
N MET A 152 12.94 -2.51 10.41
CA MET A 152 12.11 -2.67 11.60
C MET A 152 10.83 -3.45 11.30
N ASP A 153 10.27 -3.28 10.08
CA ASP A 153 9.09 -4.00 9.61
C ASP A 153 9.45 -5.29 8.84
N GLY A 154 10.74 -5.63 8.77
CA GLY A 154 11.23 -6.80 8.03
C GLY A 154 11.15 -6.64 6.51
N VAL A 155 11.07 -5.40 5.99
CA VAL A 155 11.02 -5.13 4.55
C VAL A 155 12.43 -4.85 4.04
N GLY A 156 13.03 -5.85 3.41
CA GLY A 156 14.31 -5.74 2.72
C GLY A 156 14.16 -5.37 1.24
N PRO A 157 15.30 -5.05 0.58
CA PRO A 157 15.31 -4.69 -0.86
C PRO A 157 14.74 -5.78 -1.77
N GLU A 158 14.83 -7.05 -1.35
CA GLU A 158 14.37 -8.23 -2.09
C GLU A 158 12.84 -8.34 -2.17
N LEU A 159 12.12 -7.69 -1.25
CA LEU A 159 10.65 -7.64 -1.24
C LEU A 159 10.09 -6.51 -2.12
N LEU A 160 10.96 -5.64 -2.62
CA LEU A 160 10.60 -4.48 -3.41
C LEU A 160 10.94 -4.68 -4.90
N GLN A 161 10.29 -3.92 -5.77
CA GLN A 161 10.53 -3.99 -7.23
C GLN A 161 11.81 -3.23 -7.63
N ILE A 162 12.91 -3.42 -6.88
CA ILE A 162 14.19 -2.74 -7.11
C ILE A 162 14.97 -3.42 -8.23
N GLN A 163 15.07 -4.74 -8.24
CA GLN A 163 15.76 -5.47 -9.30
C GLN A 163 15.14 -5.21 -10.68
N PRO A 164 13.80 -5.29 -10.84
CA PRO A 164 13.15 -4.92 -12.09
C PRO A 164 13.39 -3.46 -12.52
N LEU A 165 13.56 -2.53 -11.57
CA LEU A 165 13.91 -1.14 -11.86
C LEU A 165 15.30 -1.05 -12.50
N VAL A 166 16.31 -1.70 -11.92
CA VAL A 166 17.70 -1.68 -12.44
C VAL A 166 17.75 -2.27 -13.84
N GLU A 167 17.10 -3.43 -14.05
CA GLU A 167 17.02 -4.06 -15.37
C GLU A 167 16.31 -3.17 -16.39
N ARG A 168 15.25 -2.49 -15.97
CA ARG A 168 14.50 -1.58 -16.82
C ARG A 168 15.33 -0.35 -17.21
N VAL A 169 16.02 0.29 -16.27
CA VAL A 169 16.86 1.46 -16.51
C VAL A 169 17.93 1.13 -17.55
N SER A 170 18.57 -0.03 -17.41
CA SER A 170 19.59 -0.50 -18.36
C SER A 170 19.00 -0.82 -19.74
N ARG A 171 17.86 -1.53 -19.79
CA ARG A 171 17.22 -1.94 -21.03
C ARG A 171 16.64 -0.77 -21.84
N GLU A 172 16.02 0.19 -21.14
CA GLU A 172 15.38 1.36 -21.76
C GLU A 172 16.34 2.52 -21.97
N ASN A 173 17.63 2.39 -21.56
CA ASN A 173 18.64 3.45 -21.60
C ASN A 173 18.09 4.76 -21.00
N ALA A 174 17.51 4.67 -19.81
CA ALA A 174 16.92 5.83 -19.15
C ALA A 174 17.96 6.92 -18.92
N SER A 175 17.68 8.14 -19.34
CA SER A 175 18.57 9.30 -19.18
C SER A 175 18.56 9.83 -17.75
N GLU A 176 17.43 9.69 -17.05
CA GLU A 176 17.26 10.17 -15.69
C GLU A 176 16.28 9.29 -14.90
N VAL A 177 16.59 9.05 -13.64
CA VAL A 177 15.68 8.48 -12.66
C VAL A 177 15.41 9.48 -11.54
N ILE A 178 14.15 9.89 -11.41
CA ILE A 178 13.70 10.81 -10.37
C ILE A 178 13.16 9.98 -9.20
N LEU A 179 13.75 10.12 -8.01
CA LEU A 179 13.28 9.48 -6.78
C LEU A 179 12.22 10.36 -6.12
N ALA A 180 10.94 9.96 -6.22
CA ALA A 180 9.80 10.64 -5.62
C ALA A 180 9.27 9.82 -4.44
N LEU A 181 10.12 9.65 -3.41
CA LEU A 181 9.81 8.90 -2.22
C LEU A 181 9.46 9.86 -1.06
N THR A 182 8.64 9.35 -0.13
CA THR A 182 8.23 10.12 1.06
C THR A 182 9.45 10.57 1.87
N PRO A 183 9.50 11.83 2.36
CA PRO A 183 10.60 12.34 3.18
C PRO A 183 10.55 11.77 4.62
N SER A 184 10.87 10.50 4.75
CA SER A 184 10.99 9.76 6.00
C SER A 184 12.37 9.10 6.08
N VAL A 185 12.72 8.52 7.24
CA VAL A 185 13.98 7.77 7.43
C VAL A 185 14.07 6.61 6.43
N GLU A 186 12.97 5.88 6.25
CA GLU A 186 12.85 4.77 5.31
C GLU A 186 12.97 5.25 3.85
N GLY A 187 12.31 6.39 3.53
CA GLY A 187 12.37 7.00 2.20
C GLY A 187 13.77 7.50 1.86
N ASP A 188 14.46 8.16 2.80
CA ASP A 188 15.84 8.59 2.63
C ASP A 188 16.80 7.39 2.49
N THR A 189 16.64 6.36 3.33
CA THR A 189 17.42 5.12 3.24
C THR A 189 17.23 4.44 1.89
N THR A 190 15.98 4.31 1.44
CA THR A 190 15.64 3.73 0.14
C THR A 190 16.22 4.55 -1.00
N SER A 191 16.12 5.88 -0.92
CA SER A 191 16.69 6.80 -1.91
C SER A 191 18.20 6.67 -2.04
N LEU A 192 18.93 6.60 -0.91
CA LEU A 192 20.38 6.42 -0.91
C LEU A 192 20.80 5.07 -1.48
N TYR A 193 20.05 4.01 -1.14
CA TYR A 193 20.28 2.68 -1.67
C TYR A 193 20.10 2.64 -3.19
N LEU A 194 18.98 3.17 -3.70
CA LEU A 194 18.69 3.24 -5.13
C LEU A 194 19.70 4.11 -5.88
N ALA A 195 20.07 5.26 -5.32
CA ALA A 195 21.06 6.14 -5.93
C ALA A 195 22.41 5.44 -6.12
N ARG A 196 22.87 4.64 -5.15
CA ARG A 196 24.12 3.85 -5.28
C ARG A 196 24.02 2.80 -6.38
N LEU A 197 22.88 2.13 -6.50
CA LEU A 197 22.68 1.09 -7.53
C LEU A 197 22.54 1.67 -8.93
N LEU A 198 21.89 2.83 -9.10
CA LEU A 198 21.51 3.36 -10.40
C LEU A 198 22.54 4.34 -10.99
N ARG A 199 23.36 4.98 -10.16
CA ARG A 199 24.42 5.93 -10.62
C ARG A 199 25.33 5.41 -11.75
N PRO A 200 25.70 4.10 -11.81
CA PRO A 200 26.50 3.61 -12.92
C PRO A 200 25.78 3.61 -14.28
N PHE A 201 24.46 3.67 -14.29
CA PHE A 201 23.63 3.50 -15.48
C PHE A 201 22.95 4.80 -15.94
N THR A 202 22.68 5.73 -15.01
CA THR A 202 21.86 6.92 -15.32
C THR A 202 22.08 8.04 -14.31
N THR A 203 21.64 9.25 -14.66
CA THR A 203 21.52 10.35 -13.69
C THR A 203 20.39 10.06 -12.70
N VAL A 204 20.68 10.21 -11.41
CA VAL A 204 19.67 10.01 -10.36
C VAL A 204 19.43 11.34 -9.65
N SER A 205 18.21 11.81 -9.71
CA SER A 205 17.72 13.01 -9.03
C SER A 205 16.66 12.65 -7.99
N ARG A 206 16.29 13.61 -7.18
CA ARG A 206 15.26 13.48 -6.17
C ARG A 206 14.34 14.69 -6.22
N ILE A 207 13.04 14.49 -5.94
CA ILE A 207 12.11 15.61 -5.79
C ILE A 207 12.59 16.54 -4.69
N ALA A 208 12.42 17.86 -4.89
CA ALA A 208 12.81 18.86 -3.91
C ALA A 208 11.99 18.71 -2.63
N TYR A 209 12.67 18.84 -1.49
CA TYR A 209 12.01 19.01 -0.20
C TYR A 209 11.95 20.50 0.11
N GLY A 210 10.81 20.95 0.60
CA GLY A 210 10.63 22.36 0.89
C GLY A 210 9.35 22.65 1.66
N LEU A 211 9.13 23.94 1.92
CA LEU A 211 7.93 24.41 2.57
C LEU A 211 6.72 24.29 1.63
N PRO A 212 5.59 23.80 2.12
CA PRO A 212 4.35 23.81 1.35
C PRO A 212 3.95 25.25 1.00
N MET A 213 3.42 25.46 -0.20
CA MET A 213 2.92 26.79 -0.59
C MET A 213 1.78 27.23 0.33
N GLY A 214 1.86 28.46 0.81
CA GLY A 214 0.88 29.04 1.74
C GLY A 214 1.10 28.68 3.21
N SER A 215 2.17 27.95 3.56
CA SER A 215 2.55 27.74 4.95
C SER A 215 3.35 28.93 5.47
N GLU A 216 3.11 29.30 6.72
CA GLU A 216 3.91 30.31 7.42
C GLU A 216 5.18 29.65 8.00
N LEU A 217 6.32 30.34 7.93
CA LEU A 217 7.62 29.83 8.41
C LEU A 217 7.58 29.48 9.90
N GLU A 218 6.77 30.21 10.67
CA GLU A 218 6.63 30.05 12.12
C GLU A 218 6.09 28.67 12.52
N TYR A 219 5.29 28.03 11.66
CA TYR A 219 4.67 26.71 11.94
C TYR A 219 5.45 25.53 11.34
N ALA A 220 6.54 25.80 10.62
CA ALA A 220 7.36 24.74 10.06
C ALA A 220 8.33 24.19 11.12
N ASP A 221 8.48 22.87 11.14
CA ASP A 221 9.46 22.22 12.01
C ASP A 221 10.90 22.50 11.57
N GLU A 222 11.85 22.37 12.50
CA GLU A 222 13.26 22.67 12.29
C GLU A 222 13.89 21.84 11.16
N ILE A 223 13.48 20.60 10.98
CA ILE A 223 14.02 19.69 9.96
C ILE A 223 13.55 20.15 8.58
N THR A 224 12.27 20.50 8.44
CA THR A 224 11.70 21.03 7.19
C THR A 224 12.38 22.34 6.80
N LEU A 225 12.61 23.26 7.76
CA LEU A 225 13.33 24.52 7.51
C LEU A 225 14.77 24.28 7.09
N ALA A 226 15.49 23.37 7.76
CA ALA A 226 16.86 23.04 7.42
C ALA A 226 16.96 22.47 5.98
N ARG A 227 16.07 21.54 5.61
CA ARG A 227 16.02 20.97 4.26
C ARG A 227 15.64 22.00 3.19
N ALA A 228 14.75 22.94 3.51
CA ALA A 228 14.39 24.03 2.61
C ALA A 228 15.59 24.96 2.36
N LEU A 229 16.38 25.26 3.39
CA LEU A 229 17.60 26.05 3.27
C LEU A 229 18.70 25.33 2.48
N GLU A 230 18.87 24.03 2.67
CA GLU A 230 19.80 23.21 1.88
C GLU A 230 19.41 23.18 0.40
N GLY A 231 18.11 23.02 0.12
CA GLY A 231 17.55 22.96 -1.23
C GLY A 231 17.30 24.33 -1.88
N ARG A 232 17.75 25.45 -1.28
CA ARG A 232 17.52 26.79 -1.80
C ARG A 232 18.05 26.98 -3.22
N ARG A 233 17.30 27.72 -4.03
CA ARG A 233 17.68 28.06 -5.41
C ARG A 233 17.88 29.57 -5.53
N PRO A 234 18.77 30.04 -6.43
CA PRO A 234 18.85 31.45 -6.79
C PRO A 234 17.49 31.95 -7.30
N VAL A 235 17.14 33.19 -6.97
CA VAL A 235 16.01 33.89 -7.57
C VAL A 235 16.54 34.60 -8.80
N GLU A 236 15.96 34.28 -9.98
CA GLU A 236 16.26 34.94 -11.26
C GLU A 236 15.36 36.15 -11.47
#